data_4c3c682f800c917ad0c6d0e0c439dd2c
#
_entry.id   4c3c682f800c917ad0c6d0e0c439dd2c
#
_cell.length_a   1.000
_cell.length_b   1.000
_cell.length_c   1.000
_cell.angle_alpha   90.00
_cell.angle_beta   90.00
_cell.angle_gamma   90.00
#
_symmetry.space_group_name_H-M   'P 1'
#
loop_
_entity.id
_entity.type
_entity.pdbx_description
1 polymer ?
#
loop_
_entity_poly.entity_id
_entity_poly.type
_entity_poly.pdbx_seq_one_letter_code
_entity_poly.pdbx_strand_id
1 'polypeptide(L)'
;MIKTDALIIGAGPTGLFTAHQLKLIGLNCEVVDNLDKIGGQCIELYPDKPIYDIPAIPECTGEELTNNLINQLKPFDIKFHLSERVDEVKKDGDKWIVKTNKGTSFITPNVIIAGGVGSFEP
;
A
#
# COMPACT_ATOMS: atom_id res chain seq x y z
N MET A 1 0.46 -7.38 18.76
CA MET A 1 -0.12 -7.63 17.44
C MET A 1 -1.02 -6.48 17.04
N ILE A 2 -0.82 -5.95 15.86
CA ILE A 2 -1.58 -4.79 15.37
C ILE A 2 -2.91 -5.28 14.80
N LYS A 3 -4.02 -4.73 15.30
CA LYS A 3 -5.37 -5.04 14.82
C LYS A 3 -5.82 -3.94 13.85
N THR A 4 -6.34 -4.35 12.71
CA THR A 4 -6.86 -3.42 11.71
C THR A 4 -8.00 -4.07 10.95
N ASP A 5 -8.84 -3.27 10.29
CA ASP A 5 -9.93 -3.79 9.47
C ASP A 5 -9.42 -4.37 8.15
N ALA A 6 -8.35 -3.80 7.62
CA ALA A 6 -7.71 -4.29 6.40
C ALA A 6 -6.21 -4.00 6.45
N LEU A 7 -5.42 -4.95 5.95
CA LEU A 7 -3.99 -4.77 5.72
C LEU A 7 -3.74 -4.73 4.22
N ILE A 8 -3.10 -3.66 3.77
CA ILE A 8 -2.76 -3.48 2.35
C ILE A 8 -1.27 -3.79 2.19
N ILE A 9 -0.96 -4.73 1.34
CA ILE A 9 0.42 -5.09 1.01
C ILE A 9 0.78 -4.41 -0.31
N GLY A 10 1.56 -3.36 -0.22
CA GLY A 10 1.98 -2.54 -1.34
C GLY A 10 1.56 -1.08 -1.19
N ALA A 11 2.52 -0.17 -1.26
CA ALA A 11 2.32 1.27 -1.14
C ALA A 11 2.50 2.00 -2.48
N GLY A 12 2.24 1.31 -3.59
CA GLY A 12 2.15 1.91 -4.90
C GLY A 12 0.80 2.57 -5.13
N PRO A 13 0.52 3.04 -6.35
CA PRO A 13 -0.74 3.75 -6.63
C PRO A 13 -1.99 2.98 -6.26
N THR A 14 -2.04 1.68 -6.55
CA THR A 14 -3.20 0.84 -6.22
C THR A 14 -3.40 0.75 -4.71
N GLY A 15 -2.33 0.51 -3.96
CA GLY A 15 -2.41 0.42 -2.50
C GLY A 15 -2.82 1.73 -1.87
N LEU A 16 -2.27 2.84 -2.34
CA LEU A 16 -2.60 4.18 -1.83
C LEU A 16 -4.08 4.52 -2.09
N PHE A 17 -4.57 4.25 -3.29
CA PHE A 17 -5.97 4.53 -3.60
C PHE A 17 -6.92 3.59 -2.86
N THR A 18 -6.53 2.34 -2.66
CA THR A 18 -7.29 1.39 -1.84
C THR A 18 -7.42 1.92 -0.40
N ALA A 19 -6.33 2.40 0.17
CA ALA A 19 -6.35 2.98 1.51
C ALA A 19 -7.30 4.17 1.59
N HIS A 20 -7.27 5.05 0.60
CA HIS A 20 -8.18 6.19 0.51
C HIS A 20 -9.64 5.74 0.50
N GLN A 21 -9.98 4.76 -0.33
CA GLN A 21 -11.35 4.27 -0.45
C GLN A 21 -11.84 3.61 0.84
N LEU A 22 -10.97 2.83 1.50
CA LEU A 22 -11.34 2.22 2.78
C LEU A 22 -11.61 3.26 3.85
N LYS A 23 -10.80 4.32 3.91
CA LYS A 23 -11.03 5.40 4.86
C LYS A 23 -12.32 6.17 4.58
N LEU A 24 -12.67 6.36 3.31
CA LEU A 24 -13.93 7.02 2.95
C LEU A 24 -15.16 6.27 3.46
N ILE A 25 -15.10 4.95 3.53
CA ILE A 25 -16.22 4.15 4.04
C ILE A 25 -16.10 3.82 5.52
N GLY A 26 -15.15 4.45 6.21
CA GLY A 26 -15.02 4.35 7.67
C GLY A 26 -14.24 3.16 8.19
N LEU A 27 -13.51 2.45 7.33
CA LEU A 27 -12.68 1.32 7.75
C LEU A 27 -11.24 1.77 8.04
N ASN A 28 -10.64 1.18 9.05
CA ASN A 28 -9.24 1.40 9.34
C ASN A 28 -8.37 0.48 8.51
N CYS A 29 -7.19 0.96 8.12
CA CYS A 29 -6.24 0.15 7.40
C CYS A 29 -4.81 0.51 7.78
N GLU A 30 -3.91 -0.45 7.57
CA GLU A 30 -2.47 -0.26 7.66
C GLU A 30 -1.89 -0.65 6.31
N VAL A 31 -0.76 -0.05 5.94
CA VAL A 31 -0.10 -0.33 4.66
C VAL A 31 1.33 -0.78 4.95
N VAL A 32 1.74 -1.87 4.31
CA VAL A 32 3.11 -2.38 4.44
C VAL A 32 3.74 -2.49 3.07
N ASP A 33 5.01 -2.10 2.94
CA ASP A 33 5.76 -2.20 1.70
C ASP A 33 7.23 -2.50 1.99
N ASN A 34 7.84 -3.29 1.13
CA ASN A 34 9.25 -3.63 1.23
C ASN A 34 10.17 -2.48 0.82
N LEU A 35 9.69 -1.55 0.00
CA LEU A 35 10.45 -0.36 -0.37
C LEU A 35 10.47 0.65 0.78
N ASP A 36 11.44 1.55 0.75
CA ASP A 36 11.62 2.55 1.80
C ASP A 36 10.82 3.84 1.55
N LYS A 37 10.07 3.89 0.45
CA LYS A 37 9.28 5.06 0.06
C LYS A 37 7.88 4.67 -0.38
N ILE A 38 6.94 5.57 -0.15
CA ILE A 38 5.59 5.48 -0.69
C ILE A 38 5.66 5.77 -2.19
N GLY A 39 4.89 5.03 -2.98
CA GLY A 39 4.81 5.22 -4.42
C GLY A 39 5.16 4.00 -5.25
N GLY A 40 5.81 3.01 -4.63
CA GLY A 40 6.15 1.76 -5.28
C GLY A 40 6.97 1.97 -6.54
N GLN A 41 6.67 1.19 -7.57
CA GLN A 41 7.44 1.20 -8.81
C GLN A 41 7.27 2.46 -9.63
N CYS A 42 6.14 3.15 -9.50
CA CYS A 42 5.92 4.40 -10.22
C CYS A 42 6.93 5.47 -9.85
N ILE A 43 7.26 5.57 -8.54
CA ILE A 43 8.24 6.55 -8.09
C ILE A 43 9.67 6.01 -8.17
N GLU A 44 9.84 4.70 -7.97
CA GLU A 44 11.17 4.08 -7.93
C GLU A 44 11.77 3.92 -9.31
N LEU A 45 10.97 3.45 -10.31
CA LEU A 45 11.43 3.12 -11.63
C LEU A 45 11.08 4.17 -12.69
N TYR A 46 9.96 4.85 -12.52
CA TYR A 46 9.38 5.72 -13.56
C TYR A 46 8.97 7.09 -13.02
N PRO A 47 9.81 7.79 -12.24
CA PRO A 47 9.38 9.06 -11.64
C PRO A 47 9.02 10.12 -12.69
N ASP A 48 9.74 10.15 -13.81
CA ASP A 48 9.59 11.16 -14.84
C ASP A 48 8.89 10.66 -16.10
N LYS A 49 8.50 9.39 -16.14
CA LYS A 49 7.84 8.83 -17.31
C LYS A 49 6.40 9.29 -17.40
N PRO A 50 5.92 9.76 -18.58
CA PRO A 50 4.52 10.13 -18.74
C PRO A 50 3.60 8.92 -18.62
N ILE A 51 2.49 9.10 -17.92
CA ILE A 51 1.45 8.10 -17.72
C ILE A 51 0.15 8.65 -18.28
N TYR A 52 -0.55 7.85 -19.11
CA TYR A 52 -1.74 8.29 -19.84
C TYR A 52 -3.00 7.53 -19.45
N ASP A 53 -2.88 6.49 -18.65
CA ASP A 53 -3.96 5.54 -18.36
C ASP A 53 -4.58 5.70 -16.97
N ILE A 54 -4.52 6.90 -16.42
CA ILE A 54 -5.14 7.20 -15.13
C ILE A 54 -6.49 7.87 -15.37
N PRO A 55 -7.57 7.34 -14.79
CA PRO A 55 -8.89 7.95 -14.95
C PRO A 55 -8.91 9.41 -14.54
N ALA A 56 -9.51 10.25 -15.37
CA ALA A 56 -9.67 11.69 -15.14
C ALA A 56 -8.36 12.51 -15.15
N ILE A 57 -7.23 11.89 -15.39
CA ILE A 57 -5.93 12.58 -15.53
C ILE A 57 -5.38 12.26 -16.90
N PRO A 58 -5.43 13.20 -17.87
CA PRO A 58 -4.99 12.93 -19.24
C PRO A 58 -3.53 12.53 -19.35
N GLU A 59 -2.68 13.15 -18.53
CA GLU A 59 -1.25 12.87 -18.50
C GLU A 59 -0.67 13.25 -17.14
N CYS A 60 0.22 12.43 -16.59
CA CYS A 60 0.99 12.75 -15.41
C CYS A 60 2.27 11.91 -15.39
N THR A 61 3.24 12.35 -14.58
CA THR A 61 4.42 11.50 -14.29
C THR A 61 4.12 10.59 -13.10
N GLY A 62 4.96 9.57 -12.90
CA GLY A 62 4.86 8.72 -11.72
C GLY A 62 4.99 9.51 -10.42
N GLU A 63 5.87 10.52 -10.40
CA GLU A 63 6.04 11.39 -9.24
C GLU A 63 4.79 12.23 -8.98
N GLU A 64 4.21 12.82 -10.02
CA GLU A 64 2.98 13.61 -9.89
C GLU A 64 1.81 12.77 -9.40
N LEU A 65 1.63 11.57 -9.95
CA LEU A 65 0.58 10.66 -9.53
C LEU A 65 0.74 10.29 -8.06
N THR A 66 1.95 9.92 -7.65
CA THR A 66 2.23 9.56 -6.26
C THR A 66 1.96 10.72 -5.32
N ASN A 67 2.42 11.92 -5.66
CA ASN A 67 2.19 13.11 -4.84
C ASN A 67 0.71 13.43 -4.71
N ASN A 68 -0.06 13.30 -5.79
CA ASN A 68 -1.51 13.52 -5.76
C ASN A 68 -2.21 12.50 -4.87
N LEU A 69 -1.83 11.23 -4.95
CA LEU A 69 -2.40 10.19 -4.09
C LEU A 69 -2.07 10.43 -2.62
N ILE A 70 -0.83 10.81 -2.31
CA ILE A 70 -0.43 11.16 -0.95
C ILE A 70 -1.25 12.35 -0.43
N ASN A 71 -1.46 13.37 -1.27
CA ASN A 71 -2.27 14.52 -0.89
C ASN A 71 -3.70 14.14 -0.57
N GLN A 72 -4.28 13.19 -1.31
CA GLN A 72 -5.62 12.69 -1.01
C GLN A 72 -5.69 11.97 0.33
N LEU A 73 -4.60 11.39 0.78
CA LEU A 73 -4.54 10.67 2.07
C LEU A 73 -4.30 11.56 3.27
N LYS A 74 -3.87 12.82 3.07
CA LYS A 74 -3.54 13.73 4.17
C LYS A 74 -4.63 13.90 5.23
N PRO A 75 -5.93 13.97 4.89
CA PRO A 75 -6.98 14.08 5.91
C PRO A 75 -7.15 12.85 6.78
N PHE A 76 -6.54 11.72 6.39
CA PHE A 76 -6.72 10.44 7.06
C PHE A 76 -5.46 10.02 7.79
N ASP A 77 -5.64 9.34 8.93
CA ASP A 77 -4.54 8.79 9.71
C ASP A 77 -4.28 7.35 9.25
N ILE A 78 -3.32 7.19 8.36
CA ILE A 78 -2.92 5.88 7.83
C ILE A 78 -1.47 5.63 8.23
N LYS A 79 -1.23 4.46 8.83
CA LYS A 79 0.13 4.07 9.21
C LYS A 79 0.77 3.26 8.09
N PHE A 80 1.97 3.67 7.72
CA PHE A 80 2.78 3.01 6.71
C PHE A 80 3.95 2.30 7.39
N HIS A 81 4.11 1.04 7.06
CA HIS A 81 5.24 0.21 7.52
C HIS A 81 6.14 -0.02 6.33
N LEU A 82 7.12 0.86 6.16
CA LEU A 82 8.03 0.83 5.02
C LEU A 82 9.29 0.02 5.37
N SER A 83 10.00 -0.41 4.35
CA SER A 83 11.18 -1.27 4.47
C SER A 83 10.87 -2.54 5.25
N GLU A 84 9.67 -3.05 5.11
CA GLU A 84 9.22 -4.30 5.73
C GLU A 84 8.65 -5.23 4.67
N ARG A 85 9.14 -6.46 4.68
CA ARG A 85 8.67 -7.50 3.75
C ARG A 85 7.73 -8.43 4.48
N VAL A 86 6.57 -8.68 3.89
CA VAL A 86 5.64 -9.69 4.40
C VAL A 86 6.24 -11.07 4.10
N ASP A 87 6.49 -11.84 5.15
CA ASP A 87 7.06 -13.17 5.03
C ASP A 87 6.03 -14.27 5.21
N GLU A 88 4.95 -14.01 5.95
CA GLU A 88 3.97 -15.03 6.26
C GLU A 88 2.56 -14.42 6.27
N VAL A 89 1.63 -15.08 5.59
CA VAL A 89 0.21 -14.80 5.64
C VAL A 89 -0.49 -16.10 6.00
N LYS A 90 -1.14 -16.14 7.15
CA LYS A 90 -1.71 -17.37 7.67
C LYS A 90 -3.15 -17.13 8.10
N LYS A 91 -4.03 -18.05 7.72
CA LYS A 91 -5.43 -17.96 8.14
C LYS A 91 -5.59 -18.44 9.58
N ASP A 92 -6.38 -17.68 10.36
CA ASP A 92 -6.69 -18.02 11.74
C ASP A 92 -8.20 -17.77 11.96
N GLY A 93 -8.99 -18.82 11.78
CA GLY A 93 -10.45 -18.70 11.84
C GLY A 93 -10.98 -17.85 10.70
N ASP A 94 -11.68 -16.77 11.05
CA ASP A 94 -12.23 -15.81 10.08
C ASP A 94 -11.29 -14.63 9.83
N LYS A 95 -10.06 -14.69 10.34
CA LYS A 95 -9.08 -13.62 10.22
C LYS A 95 -7.78 -14.13 9.63
N TRP A 96 -6.90 -13.19 9.31
CA TRP A 96 -5.56 -13.45 8.81
C TRP A 96 -4.53 -12.91 9.78
N ILE A 97 -3.46 -13.66 9.99
CA ILE A 97 -2.28 -13.20 10.71
C ILE A 97 -1.18 -13.01 9.69
N VAL A 98 -0.60 -11.81 9.67
CA VAL A 98 0.46 -11.43 8.73
C VAL A 98 1.68 -11.02 9.51
N LYS A 99 2.84 -11.57 9.15
CA LYS A 99 4.11 -11.29 9.80
C LYS A 99 5.14 -10.78 8.82
N THR A 100 5.93 -9.80 9.25
CA THR A 100 6.99 -9.22 8.44
C THR A 100 8.37 -9.69 8.91
N ASN A 101 9.38 -9.43 8.07
CA ASN A 101 10.77 -9.75 8.39
C ASN A 101 11.34 -8.95 9.57
N LYS A 102 10.65 -7.91 10.01
CA LYS A 102 11.04 -7.10 11.17
C LYS A 102 10.32 -7.49 12.45
N GLY A 103 9.54 -8.56 12.42
CA GLY A 103 8.79 -9.05 13.57
C GLY A 103 7.48 -8.34 13.82
N THR A 104 7.05 -7.47 12.93
CA THR A 104 5.74 -6.84 13.02
C THR A 104 4.67 -7.87 12.68
N SER A 105 3.61 -7.92 13.49
CA SER A 105 2.50 -8.84 13.28
C SER A 105 1.18 -8.08 13.22
N PHE A 106 0.33 -8.49 12.29
CA PHE A 106 -1.00 -7.92 12.10
C PHE A 106 -2.05 -9.01 12.21
N ILE A 107 -3.21 -8.67 12.76
CA ILE A 107 -4.40 -9.51 12.66
C ILE A 107 -5.52 -8.70 12.03
N THR A 108 -6.13 -9.25 10.97
CA THR A 108 -7.09 -8.52 10.16
C THR A 108 -8.05 -9.48 9.48
N PRO A 109 -9.34 -9.09 9.30
CA PRO A 109 -10.26 -9.88 8.50
C PRO A 109 -9.98 -9.79 6.99
N ASN A 110 -9.24 -8.78 6.53
CA ASN A 110 -9.01 -8.54 5.11
C ASN A 110 -7.55 -8.27 4.81
N VAL A 111 -7.00 -8.99 3.83
CA VAL A 111 -5.66 -8.72 3.30
C VAL A 111 -5.81 -8.37 1.84
N ILE A 112 -5.30 -7.22 1.44
CA ILE A 112 -5.35 -6.74 0.06
C ILE A 112 -3.93 -6.72 -0.49
N ILE A 113 -3.70 -7.50 -1.54
CA ILE A 113 -2.39 -7.60 -2.16
C ILE A 113 -2.33 -6.66 -3.36
N ALA A 114 -1.49 -5.64 -3.27
CA ALA A 114 -1.30 -4.62 -4.30
C ALA A 114 0.20 -4.41 -4.53
N GLY A 115 0.97 -5.47 -4.56
CA GLY A 115 2.42 -5.44 -4.58
C GLY A 115 3.08 -5.23 -5.94
N GLY A 116 2.30 -5.06 -7.01
CA GLY A 116 2.86 -4.94 -8.35
C GLY A 116 3.67 -6.19 -8.72
N VAL A 117 4.91 -6.00 -9.19
CA VAL A 117 5.82 -7.11 -9.47
C VAL A 117 6.65 -7.51 -8.25
N GLY A 118 6.36 -6.91 -7.09
CA GLY A 118 7.09 -7.17 -5.85
C GLY A 118 8.38 -6.37 -5.75
N SER A 119 9.28 -6.79 -4.88
CA SER A 119 10.50 -6.07 -4.55
C SER A 119 11.71 -6.47 -5.39
N PHE A 120 11.54 -7.07 -6.53
CA PHE A 120 12.62 -7.42 -7.47
C PHE A 120 13.74 -8.28 -6.87
N GLU A 121 13.41 -9.15 -5.95
CA GLU A 121 14.39 -10.13 -5.55
C GLU A 121 14.46 -11.23 -6.60
N PRO A 122 15.65 -11.51 -7.10
CA PRO A 122 15.79 -12.57 -8.09
C PRO A 122 15.52 -13.95 -7.51
#